data_18427a468b80ab08ac292bce8f2fea98
#
_entry.id   18427a468b80ab08ac292bce8f2fea98
#
_cell.length_a   1.000
_cell.length_b   1.000
_cell.length_c   1.000
_cell.angle_alpha   90.00
_cell.angle_beta   90.00
_cell.angle_gamma   90.00
#
_symmetry.space_group_name_H-M   'P 1'
#
loop_
_entity.id
_entity.type
_entity.pdbx_description
1 polymer ?
#
loop_
_entity_poly.entity_id
_entity_poly.type
_entity_poly.pdbx_seq_one_letter_code
_entity_poly.pdbx_strand_id
1 'polypeptide(L)'
;MRQLIVIFLSVLTLLSCGNTHKQQVVKGSQSELQYAHNITIEHTKDYVTVRLLNPWKEGSTLHTYYLVKRGTQENVPDDGTKVVVPLQRSVIFTTAHANLVEMLKAPRAIAGVADLRYMIIPDVQRRAHRKGGIVDCGDAMKPDIERIIDLRADAILLSPFENSGGYGRLEQIGIPLIECADYMETSALGRAEWMKFYGLLYGKEHEADSLFTIVEQNYKSLSKQASHSKITRSVLPDRKVGAVWYLPGGESSIGLLYKDAHGRYAYSN
;
A
#
# COMPACT_ATOMS: atom_id res chain seq x y z
N MET A 1 -42.34 -61.73 5.10
CA MET A 1 -42.86 -60.41 4.75
C MET A 1 -42.63 -59.33 5.85
N ARG A 2 -41.56 -59.42 6.60
CA ARG A 2 -41.27 -58.45 7.69
C ARG A 2 -39.90 -57.75 7.56
N GLN A 3 -39.14 -58.02 6.48
CA GLN A 3 -37.79 -57.44 6.26
C GLN A 3 -37.68 -56.46 5.09
N LEU A 4 -38.80 -56.17 4.40
CA LEU A 4 -38.81 -55.25 3.23
C LEU A 4 -39.34 -53.86 3.54
N ILE A 5 -39.75 -53.57 4.80
CA ILE A 5 -40.32 -52.26 5.19
C ILE A 5 -39.27 -51.38 5.86
N VAL A 6 -38.10 -51.91 6.28
CA VAL A 6 -37.07 -51.15 7.01
C VAL A 6 -36.11 -50.43 6.07
N ILE A 7 -36.04 -50.80 4.79
CA ILE A 7 -35.10 -50.22 3.81
C ILE A 7 -35.66 -48.97 3.14
N PHE A 8 -36.96 -48.68 3.26
CA PHE A 8 -37.58 -47.52 2.58
C PHE A 8 -37.70 -46.25 3.42
N LEU A 9 -37.25 -46.30 4.70
CA LEU A 9 -37.35 -45.17 5.61
C LEU A 9 -36.02 -44.45 5.88
N SER A 10 -34.92 -44.87 5.24
CA SER A 10 -33.56 -44.28 5.46
C SER A 10 -33.03 -43.42 4.32
N VAL A 11 -33.86 -43.09 3.30
CA VAL A 11 -33.44 -42.30 2.13
C VAL A 11 -34.00 -40.86 2.11
N LEU A 12 -34.76 -40.45 3.15
CA LEU A 12 -35.46 -39.16 3.11
C LEU A 12 -34.86 -38.04 4.01
N THR A 13 -33.60 -38.10 4.36
CA THR A 13 -33.00 -37.03 5.22
C THR A 13 -31.69 -36.43 4.70
N LEU A 14 -31.52 -36.31 3.36
CA LEU A 14 -30.36 -35.60 2.79
C LEU A 14 -30.76 -34.54 1.74
N LEU A 15 -31.85 -33.79 1.99
CA LEU A 15 -32.12 -32.54 1.28
C LEU A 15 -32.00 -31.36 2.26
N SER A 16 -30.79 -31.18 2.82
CA SER A 16 -30.39 -29.93 3.42
C SER A 16 -29.98 -28.99 2.27
N CYS A 17 -30.92 -28.17 1.80
CA CYS A 17 -30.61 -27.03 0.96
C CYS A 17 -29.72 -26.06 1.74
N GLY A 18 -28.42 -26.24 1.65
CA GLY A 18 -27.46 -25.18 1.91
C GLY A 18 -27.66 -24.09 0.86
N ASN A 19 -28.26 -22.98 1.27
CA ASN A 19 -28.38 -21.77 0.48
C ASN A 19 -26.98 -21.13 0.35
N THR A 20 -26.15 -21.72 -0.51
CA THR A 20 -24.92 -21.06 -0.96
C THR A 20 -25.35 -19.88 -1.82
N HIS A 21 -25.38 -18.70 -1.23
CA HIS A 21 -25.31 -17.48 -2.01
C HIS A 21 -24.07 -17.59 -2.90
N LYS A 22 -24.27 -18.05 -4.14
CA LYS A 22 -23.32 -17.80 -5.20
C LYS A 22 -23.30 -16.28 -5.37
N GLN A 23 -22.37 -15.61 -4.69
CA GLN A 23 -21.96 -14.28 -5.09
C GLN A 23 -21.64 -14.38 -6.59
N GLN A 24 -22.45 -13.72 -7.41
CA GLN A 24 -22.06 -13.44 -8.78
C GLN A 24 -20.77 -12.62 -8.67
N VAL A 25 -19.65 -13.28 -8.92
CA VAL A 25 -18.39 -12.62 -9.23
C VAL A 25 -18.70 -11.83 -10.50
N VAL A 26 -19.09 -10.58 -10.34
CA VAL A 26 -19.02 -9.60 -11.42
C VAL A 26 -17.55 -9.69 -11.85
N LYS A 27 -17.30 -10.09 -13.11
CA LYS A 27 -15.95 -10.07 -13.67
C LYS A 27 -15.39 -8.69 -13.38
N GLY A 28 -14.57 -8.59 -12.33
CA GLY A 28 -13.89 -7.38 -11.97
C GLY A 28 -13.05 -6.96 -13.17
N SER A 29 -13.07 -5.68 -13.49
CA SER A 29 -12.11 -5.11 -14.42
C SER A 29 -10.72 -5.58 -13.98
N GLN A 30 -9.92 -6.08 -14.93
CA GLN A 30 -8.50 -6.42 -14.70
C GLN A 30 -7.85 -5.28 -13.89
N SER A 31 -6.95 -5.65 -12.99
CA SER A 31 -6.15 -4.68 -12.22
C SER A 31 -5.69 -3.55 -13.15
N GLU A 32 -6.04 -2.32 -12.84
CA GLU A 32 -5.66 -1.12 -13.63
C GLU A 32 -4.16 -0.83 -13.55
N LEU A 33 -3.42 -1.67 -12.79
CA LEU A 33 -1.98 -1.52 -12.55
C LEU A 33 -1.19 -2.35 -13.54
N GLN A 34 -0.18 -1.72 -14.14
CA GLN A 34 0.65 -2.32 -15.18
C GLN A 34 2.00 -2.81 -14.67
N TYR A 35 2.54 -2.18 -13.64
CA TYR A 35 3.91 -2.39 -13.13
C TYR A 35 3.96 -2.86 -11.69
N ALA A 36 3.00 -2.46 -10.87
CA ALA A 36 2.92 -2.88 -9.49
C ALA A 36 2.41 -4.32 -9.39
N HIS A 37 3.12 -5.16 -8.65
CA HIS A 37 2.81 -6.58 -8.50
C HIS A 37 2.30 -6.93 -7.09
N ASN A 38 2.62 -6.11 -6.10
CA ASN A 38 2.25 -6.36 -4.70
C ASN A 38 0.92 -5.73 -4.28
N ILE A 39 0.17 -5.17 -5.24
CA ILE A 39 -1.12 -4.55 -5.00
C ILE A 39 -2.07 -4.82 -6.17
N THR A 40 -3.35 -5.05 -5.86
CA THR A 40 -4.42 -5.10 -6.85
C THR A 40 -5.53 -4.13 -6.46
N ILE A 41 -6.16 -3.50 -7.45
CA ILE A 41 -7.26 -2.57 -7.28
C ILE A 41 -8.43 -3.06 -8.14
N GLU A 42 -9.60 -3.25 -7.51
CA GLU A 42 -10.81 -3.72 -8.16
C GLU A 42 -11.97 -2.79 -7.83
N HIS A 43 -12.55 -2.18 -8.83
CA HIS A 43 -13.71 -1.30 -8.67
C HIS A 43 -15.00 -2.09 -8.70
N THR A 44 -15.85 -1.87 -7.70
CA THR A 44 -17.25 -2.31 -7.71
C THR A 44 -18.17 -1.09 -7.81
N LYS A 45 -19.48 -1.29 -7.83
CA LYS A 45 -20.44 -0.19 -7.84
C LYS A 45 -20.40 0.62 -6.53
N ASP A 46 -20.16 -0.05 -5.41
CA ASP A 46 -20.41 0.48 -4.07
C ASP A 46 -19.11 0.81 -3.32
N TYR A 47 -17.99 0.15 -3.65
CA TYR A 47 -16.68 0.36 -3.04
C TYR A 47 -15.54 -0.08 -3.97
N VAL A 48 -14.33 0.30 -3.60
CA VAL A 48 -13.11 -0.18 -4.26
C VAL A 48 -12.42 -1.18 -3.33
N THR A 49 -12.09 -2.37 -3.84
CA THR A 49 -11.27 -3.34 -3.13
C THR A 49 -9.81 -3.14 -3.48
N VAL A 50 -8.99 -2.94 -2.49
CA VAL A 50 -7.53 -2.90 -2.62
C VAL A 50 -6.96 -4.06 -1.83
N ARG A 51 -6.27 -4.98 -2.52
CA ARG A 51 -5.62 -6.12 -1.88
C ARG A 51 -4.11 -5.97 -1.99
N LEU A 52 -3.43 -6.01 -0.87
CA LEU A 52 -1.98 -6.03 -0.79
C LEU A 52 -1.51 -7.48 -0.72
N LEU A 53 -0.61 -7.87 -1.61
CA LEU A 53 0.05 -9.17 -1.54
C LEU A 53 1.19 -9.11 -0.52
N ASN A 54 1.43 -10.22 0.15
CA ASN A 54 2.49 -10.30 1.15
C ASN A 54 3.85 -10.48 0.46
N PRO A 55 4.74 -9.48 0.47
CA PRO A 55 6.00 -9.57 -0.25
C PRO A 55 7.02 -10.52 0.41
N TRP A 56 6.75 -10.96 1.64
CA TRP A 56 7.62 -11.90 2.38
C TRP A 56 7.08 -13.32 2.37
N LYS A 57 5.82 -13.53 1.94
CA LYS A 57 5.18 -14.85 1.91
C LYS A 57 4.37 -15.00 0.64
N GLU A 58 4.99 -15.62 -0.35
CA GLU A 58 4.39 -15.86 -1.66
C GLU A 58 2.99 -16.49 -1.57
N GLY A 59 2.08 -16.02 -2.42
CA GLY A 59 0.71 -16.52 -2.51
C GLY A 59 -0.21 -16.12 -1.35
N SER A 60 0.25 -15.32 -0.40
CA SER A 60 -0.59 -14.83 0.71
C SER A 60 -0.93 -13.35 0.56
N THR A 61 -2.06 -12.95 1.14
CA THR A 61 -2.47 -11.55 1.25
C THR A 61 -1.83 -10.94 2.50
N LEU A 62 -1.29 -9.73 2.37
CA LEU A 62 -0.84 -8.93 3.49
C LEU A 62 -2.05 -8.28 4.15
N HIS A 63 -2.86 -7.56 3.37
CA HIS A 63 -4.07 -6.89 3.85
C HIS A 63 -5.09 -6.68 2.73
N THR A 64 -6.36 -6.59 3.08
CA THR A 64 -7.45 -6.20 2.18
C THR A 64 -8.13 -4.95 2.72
N TYR A 65 -8.26 -3.93 1.88
CA TYR A 65 -8.99 -2.69 2.19
C TYR A 65 -10.24 -2.58 1.32
N TYR A 66 -11.32 -2.13 1.92
CA TYR A 66 -12.56 -1.75 1.25
C TYR A 66 -12.73 -0.24 1.37
N LEU A 67 -12.42 0.46 0.28
CA LEU A 67 -12.52 1.92 0.22
C LEU A 67 -13.95 2.32 -0.08
N VAL A 68 -14.59 2.95 0.89
CA VAL A 68 -16.01 3.36 0.83
C VAL A 68 -16.10 4.86 0.77
N LYS A 69 -16.92 5.39 -0.13
CA LYS A 69 -17.08 6.83 -0.28
C LYS A 69 -17.68 7.46 0.97
N ARG A 70 -17.12 8.57 1.40
CA ARG A 70 -17.63 9.33 2.55
C ARG A 70 -19.08 9.75 2.33
N GLY A 71 -19.91 9.51 3.36
CA GLY A 71 -21.34 9.84 3.32
C GLY A 71 -22.23 8.72 2.78
N THR A 72 -21.67 7.56 2.37
CA THR A 72 -22.44 6.37 2.02
C THR A 72 -22.39 5.33 3.14
N GLN A 73 -23.41 4.48 3.22
CA GLN A 73 -23.47 3.37 4.17
C GLN A 73 -23.43 2.05 3.38
N GLU A 74 -22.22 1.71 2.92
CA GLU A 74 -22.01 0.48 2.17
C GLU A 74 -21.62 -0.68 3.10
N ASN A 75 -22.23 -1.83 2.89
CA ASN A 75 -21.81 -3.07 3.52
C ASN A 75 -20.63 -3.63 2.73
N VAL A 76 -19.53 -3.83 3.43
CA VAL A 76 -18.32 -4.47 2.88
C VAL A 76 -18.13 -5.84 3.52
N PRO A 77 -17.40 -6.76 2.89
CA PRO A 77 -17.03 -8.04 3.50
C PRO A 77 -16.27 -7.86 4.83
N ASP A 78 -16.33 -8.86 5.71
CA ASP A 78 -15.71 -8.82 7.05
C ASP A 78 -14.25 -9.29 7.05
N ASP A 79 -13.72 -9.68 5.89
CA ASP A 79 -12.36 -10.22 5.72
C ASP A 79 -11.31 -9.15 5.41
N GLY A 80 -11.61 -7.88 5.66
CA GLY A 80 -10.71 -6.76 5.43
C GLY A 80 -11.07 -5.52 6.24
N THR A 81 -10.33 -4.45 6.01
CA THR A 81 -10.53 -3.18 6.71
C THR A 81 -11.33 -2.20 5.87
N LYS A 82 -12.45 -1.72 6.39
CA LYS A 82 -13.22 -0.64 5.79
C LYS A 82 -12.49 0.70 6.00
N VAL A 83 -12.28 1.43 4.92
CA VAL A 83 -11.64 2.75 4.93
C VAL A 83 -12.57 3.77 4.27
N VAL A 84 -12.92 4.83 4.97
CA VAL A 84 -13.79 5.90 4.45
C VAL A 84 -12.93 6.92 3.70
N VAL A 85 -13.17 7.06 2.40
CA VAL A 85 -12.42 7.96 1.53
C VAL A 85 -13.31 9.09 0.99
N PRO A 86 -12.75 10.28 0.62
CA PRO A 86 -11.34 10.63 0.79
C PRO A 86 -10.95 10.84 2.26
N LEU A 87 -9.70 10.48 2.58
CA LEU A 87 -9.11 10.77 3.88
C LEU A 87 -8.98 12.28 4.06
N GLN A 88 -9.38 12.77 5.23
CA GLN A 88 -9.34 14.19 5.57
C GLN A 88 -8.34 14.48 6.69
N ARG A 89 -8.04 13.47 7.51
CA ARG A 89 -7.16 13.58 8.67
C ARG A 89 -6.33 12.32 8.82
N SER A 90 -5.18 12.27 8.15
CA SER A 90 -4.27 11.13 8.24
C SER A 90 -3.07 11.42 9.14
N VAL A 91 -2.58 10.38 9.79
CA VAL A 91 -1.27 10.36 10.46
C VAL A 91 -0.31 9.58 9.57
N ILE A 92 0.87 10.14 9.27
CA ILE A 92 1.81 9.57 8.32
C ILE A 92 3.18 9.34 8.98
N PHE A 93 3.66 8.11 8.90
CA PHE A 93 4.87 7.70 9.61
C PHE A 93 6.17 7.90 8.82
N THR A 94 6.08 8.07 7.48
CA THR A 94 7.30 8.20 6.67
C THR A 94 7.32 9.47 5.83
N THR A 95 8.50 10.03 5.64
CA THR A 95 8.71 11.20 4.79
C THR A 95 8.30 10.93 3.33
N ALA A 96 8.54 9.72 2.82
CA ALA A 96 8.20 9.36 1.46
C ALA A 96 6.67 9.46 1.21
N HIS A 97 5.87 8.89 2.11
CA HIS A 97 4.42 8.93 2.00
C HIS A 97 3.85 10.34 2.20
N ALA A 98 4.38 11.10 3.17
CA ALA A 98 3.97 12.49 3.37
C ALA A 98 4.27 13.35 2.13
N ASN A 99 5.44 13.18 1.52
CA ASN A 99 5.81 13.88 0.29
C ASN A 99 4.89 13.51 -0.89
N LEU A 100 4.53 12.23 -1.02
CA LEU A 100 3.60 11.79 -2.06
C LEU A 100 2.22 12.44 -1.89
N VAL A 101 1.70 12.51 -0.67
CA VAL A 101 0.42 13.19 -0.37
C VAL A 101 0.48 14.69 -0.74
N GLU A 102 1.62 15.34 -0.53
CA GLU A 102 1.84 16.72 -0.98
C GLU A 102 1.84 16.84 -2.52
N MET A 103 2.55 15.93 -3.20
CA MET A 103 2.60 15.89 -4.67
C MET A 103 1.22 15.66 -5.28
N LEU A 104 0.37 14.88 -4.63
CA LEU A 104 -1.04 14.65 -4.99
C LEU A 104 -1.95 15.84 -4.64
N LYS A 105 -1.40 16.96 -4.18
CA LYS A 105 -2.14 18.17 -3.80
C LYS A 105 -3.17 17.96 -2.68
N ALA A 106 -2.87 17.04 -1.77
CA ALA A 106 -3.69 16.76 -0.59
C ALA A 106 -3.02 17.11 0.76
N PRO A 107 -2.16 18.15 0.88
CA PRO A 107 -1.40 18.43 2.10
C PRO A 107 -2.29 18.68 3.31
N ARG A 108 -3.50 19.20 3.11
CA ARG A 108 -4.43 19.50 4.21
C ARG A 108 -4.94 18.26 4.93
N ALA A 109 -4.88 17.09 4.29
CA ALA A 109 -5.25 15.83 4.89
C ALA A 109 -4.18 15.28 5.85
N ILE A 110 -2.96 15.84 5.87
CA ILE A 110 -1.94 15.48 6.85
C ILE A 110 -2.25 16.21 8.16
N ALA A 111 -2.72 15.46 9.16
CA ALA A 111 -3.06 15.97 10.48
C ALA A 111 -1.94 15.73 11.52
N GLY A 112 -1.19 14.65 11.36
CA GLY A 112 -0.06 14.30 12.21
C GLY A 112 1.01 13.55 11.44
N VAL A 113 2.23 13.56 11.97
CA VAL A 113 3.35 12.77 11.45
C VAL A 113 4.13 12.16 12.59
N ALA A 114 4.70 10.98 12.37
CA ALA A 114 5.74 10.47 13.24
C ALA A 114 7.11 11.01 12.82
N ASP A 115 8.08 10.97 13.73
CA ASP A 115 9.46 11.40 13.45
C ASP A 115 9.59 12.78 12.79
N LEU A 116 8.80 13.76 13.27
CA LEU A 116 8.73 15.11 12.69
C LEU A 116 10.09 15.70 12.38
N ARG A 117 11.11 15.46 13.22
CA ARG A 117 12.48 15.95 13.02
C ARG A 117 13.12 15.47 11.70
N TYR A 118 12.68 14.33 11.17
CA TYR A 118 13.15 13.75 9.91
C TYR A 118 12.22 14.04 8.73
N MET A 119 11.06 14.62 8.97
CA MET A 119 10.11 15.04 7.92
C MET A 119 10.59 16.33 7.24
N ILE A 120 11.65 16.24 6.41
CA ILE A 120 12.30 17.38 5.76
C ILE A 120 11.43 17.87 4.57
N ILE A 121 10.16 18.13 4.84
CA ILE A 121 9.20 18.68 3.88
C ILE A 121 8.85 20.10 4.36
N PRO A 122 9.15 21.15 3.56
CA PRO A 122 8.99 22.53 4.02
C PRO A 122 7.59 22.89 4.50
N ASP A 123 6.54 22.38 3.84
CA ASP A 123 5.16 22.64 4.26
C ASP A 123 4.83 21.94 5.57
N VAL A 124 5.21 20.68 5.75
CA VAL A 124 5.01 19.92 6.99
C VAL A 124 5.68 20.63 8.15
N GLN A 125 6.96 21.02 8.01
CA GLN A 125 7.70 21.75 9.05
C GLN A 125 7.03 23.08 9.40
N ARG A 126 6.68 23.86 8.39
CA ARG A 126 6.00 25.17 8.59
C ARG A 126 4.66 25.04 9.32
N ARG A 127 3.89 23.99 8.99
CA ARG A 127 2.59 23.73 9.59
C ARG A 127 2.71 23.14 11.00
N ALA A 128 3.71 22.33 11.28
CA ALA A 128 3.95 21.78 12.61
C ALA A 128 4.25 22.87 13.66
N HIS A 129 4.83 24.00 13.24
CA HIS A 129 5.08 25.14 14.12
C HIS A 129 3.89 26.10 14.29
N ARG A 130 2.73 25.78 13.70
CA ARG A 130 1.51 26.61 13.83
C ARG A 130 0.52 25.99 14.80
N LYS A 131 -0.16 26.81 15.57
CA LYS A 131 -1.28 26.35 16.43
C LYS A 131 -2.36 25.70 15.57
N GLY A 132 -2.75 24.46 15.91
CA GLY A 132 -3.73 23.68 15.15
C GLY A 132 -3.22 23.14 13.81
N GLY A 133 -1.91 23.15 13.60
CA GLY A 133 -1.27 22.57 12.42
C GLY A 133 -1.02 21.07 12.52
N ILE A 134 0.07 20.59 11.93
CA ILE A 134 0.45 19.18 11.99
C ILE A 134 0.97 18.83 13.38
N VAL A 135 0.48 17.73 13.95
CA VAL A 135 0.91 17.24 15.27
C VAL A 135 2.09 16.28 15.12
N ASP A 136 3.11 16.46 15.95
CA ASP A 136 4.18 15.47 16.12
C ASP A 136 3.66 14.31 16.97
N CYS A 137 3.51 13.14 16.36
CA CYS A 137 3.04 11.91 16.98
C CYS A 137 4.18 11.05 17.56
N GLY A 138 5.38 11.60 17.73
CA GLY A 138 6.52 10.94 18.34
C GLY A 138 7.31 10.05 17.40
N ASP A 139 8.03 9.08 17.95
CA ASP A 139 8.85 8.12 17.22
C ASP A 139 7.98 7.07 16.50
N ALA A 140 8.27 6.74 15.25
CA ALA A 140 7.49 5.78 14.44
C ALA A 140 7.48 4.36 15.04
N MET A 141 8.53 3.96 15.78
CA MET A 141 8.60 2.66 16.45
C MET A 141 7.92 2.68 17.83
N LYS A 142 7.68 3.85 18.39
CA LYS A 142 7.01 4.06 19.67
C LYS A 142 6.13 5.32 19.62
N PRO A 143 5.06 5.32 18.82
CA PRO A 143 4.24 6.49 18.62
C PRO A 143 3.46 6.90 19.88
N ASP A 144 3.16 8.19 19.98
CA ASP A 144 2.32 8.76 21.02
C ASP A 144 0.84 8.47 20.68
N ILE A 145 0.33 7.39 21.24
CA ILE A 145 -1.04 6.88 20.99
C ILE A 145 -2.09 7.90 21.41
N GLU A 146 -1.87 8.60 22.51
CA GLU A 146 -2.82 9.59 23.04
C GLU A 146 -3.01 10.75 22.03
N ARG A 147 -1.90 11.28 21.50
CA ARG A 147 -1.96 12.31 20.45
C ARG A 147 -2.64 11.83 19.18
N ILE A 148 -2.42 10.58 18.78
CA ILE A 148 -3.06 10.00 17.60
C ILE A 148 -4.58 9.90 17.81
N ILE A 149 -5.03 9.47 18.97
CA ILE A 149 -6.45 9.40 19.33
C ILE A 149 -7.08 10.81 19.31
N ASP A 150 -6.41 11.78 19.94
CA ASP A 150 -6.90 13.17 20.02
C ASP A 150 -7.04 13.81 18.63
N LEU A 151 -6.23 13.40 17.68
CA LEU A 151 -6.34 13.85 16.29
C LEU A 151 -7.62 13.38 15.61
N ARG A 152 -8.29 12.33 16.11
CA ARG A 152 -9.43 11.69 15.43
C ARG A 152 -9.10 11.42 13.96
N ALA A 153 -7.97 10.76 13.73
CA ALA A 153 -7.50 10.46 12.39
C ALA A 153 -8.44 9.48 11.66
N ASP A 154 -8.59 9.65 10.36
CA ASP A 154 -9.34 8.73 9.49
C ASP A 154 -8.53 7.45 9.19
N ALA A 155 -7.21 7.57 9.16
CA ALA A 155 -6.28 6.46 8.95
C ALA A 155 -4.85 6.83 9.40
N ILE A 156 -4.05 5.79 9.62
CA ILE A 156 -2.61 5.88 9.87
C ILE A 156 -1.89 5.18 8.71
N LEU A 157 -1.01 5.91 8.01
CA LEU A 157 -0.17 5.36 6.94
C LEU A 157 1.21 5.01 7.52
N LEU A 158 1.58 3.76 7.37
CA LEU A 158 2.86 3.23 7.87
C LEU A 158 3.48 2.23 6.89
N SER A 159 4.77 1.96 7.01
CA SER A 159 5.43 0.91 6.25
C SER A 159 5.47 -0.37 7.06
N PRO A 160 4.88 -1.47 6.56
CA PRO A 160 5.03 -2.78 7.18
C PRO A 160 6.48 -3.27 7.02
N PHE A 161 6.91 -4.22 7.83
CA PHE A 161 8.20 -4.91 7.67
C PHE A 161 8.06 -6.37 8.10
N GLU A 162 8.95 -7.21 7.57
CA GLU A 162 8.95 -8.63 7.90
C GLU A 162 9.06 -8.84 9.41
N ASN A 163 8.25 -9.74 9.94
CA ASN A 163 8.22 -10.07 11.36
C ASN A 163 7.97 -8.87 12.30
N SER A 164 7.20 -7.88 11.83
CA SER A 164 6.81 -6.73 12.67
C SER A 164 6.08 -7.15 13.95
N GLY A 165 5.55 -8.37 14.01
CA GLY A 165 4.82 -8.88 15.18
C GLY A 165 3.49 -8.16 15.43
N GLY A 166 3.02 -7.39 14.44
CA GLY A 166 1.87 -6.49 14.56
C GLY A 166 2.26 -5.08 15.03
N TYR A 167 1.25 -4.21 15.15
CA TYR A 167 1.44 -2.80 15.50
C TYR A 167 1.07 -2.49 16.94
N GLY A 168 0.87 -3.53 17.75
CA GLY A 168 0.61 -3.42 19.17
C GLY A 168 -0.61 -2.56 19.51
N ARG A 169 -0.42 -1.51 20.30
CA ARG A 169 -1.53 -0.62 20.72
C ARG A 169 -2.19 0.12 19.57
N LEU A 170 -1.51 0.34 18.44
CA LEU A 170 -2.12 0.99 17.26
C LEU A 170 -3.29 0.18 16.69
N GLU A 171 -3.25 -1.15 16.76
CA GLU A 171 -4.35 -2.01 16.27
C GLU A 171 -5.60 -1.91 17.14
N GLN A 172 -5.44 -1.49 18.40
CA GLN A 172 -6.51 -1.48 19.39
C GLN A 172 -7.30 -0.18 19.43
N ILE A 173 -6.82 0.88 18.75
CA ILE A 173 -7.45 2.21 18.82
C ILE A 173 -8.59 2.42 17.81
N GLY A 174 -8.85 1.41 16.95
CA GLY A 174 -9.96 1.45 15.99
C GLY A 174 -9.77 2.40 14.82
N ILE A 175 -8.56 2.92 14.60
CA ILE A 175 -8.21 3.73 13.42
C ILE A 175 -7.61 2.80 12.37
N PRO A 176 -8.10 2.80 11.11
CA PRO A 176 -7.53 1.98 10.03
C PRO A 176 -6.02 2.19 9.86
N LEU A 177 -5.27 1.11 9.85
CA LEU A 177 -3.84 1.10 9.53
C LEU A 177 -3.68 0.80 8.04
N ILE A 178 -3.04 1.70 7.31
CA ILE A 178 -2.76 1.54 5.88
C ILE A 178 -1.29 1.11 5.73
N GLU A 179 -1.11 -0.12 5.35
CA GLU A 179 0.21 -0.75 5.18
C GLU A 179 0.77 -0.41 3.79
N CYS A 180 1.67 0.55 3.75
CA CYS A 180 2.27 1.04 2.52
C CYS A 180 3.54 0.23 2.19
N ALA A 181 3.35 -0.90 1.50
CA ALA A 181 4.43 -1.82 1.13
C ALA A 181 5.06 -1.50 -0.24
N ASP A 182 4.89 -0.28 -0.76
CA ASP A 182 5.41 0.18 -2.05
C ASP A 182 6.91 -0.03 -2.22
N TYR A 183 7.67 0.07 -1.14
CA TYR A 183 9.12 -0.10 -1.14
C TYR A 183 9.57 -1.55 -1.43
N MET A 184 8.64 -2.52 -1.34
CA MET A 184 8.87 -3.92 -1.64
C MET A 184 8.60 -4.29 -3.10
N GLU A 185 8.16 -3.32 -3.92
CA GLU A 185 8.06 -3.55 -5.36
C GLU A 185 9.43 -3.80 -5.99
N THR A 186 9.48 -4.71 -6.95
CA THR A 186 10.72 -5.12 -7.61
C THR A 186 11.15 -4.16 -8.72
N SER A 187 10.32 -3.21 -9.14
CA SER A 187 10.66 -2.24 -10.17
C SER A 187 10.39 -0.80 -9.72
N ALA A 188 11.14 0.14 -10.28
CA ALA A 188 10.97 1.56 -10.01
C ALA A 188 9.58 2.05 -10.45
N LEU A 189 9.08 1.59 -11.61
CA LEU A 189 7.73 1.93 -12.07
C LEU A 189 6.65 1.25 -11.26
N GLY A 190 6.84 -0.01 -10.82
CA GLY A 190 5.91 -0.68 -9.90
C GLY A 190 5.76 0.10 -8.60
N ARG A 191 6.88 0.50 -8.00
CA ARG A 191 6.87 1.34 -6.80
C ARG A 191 6.17 2.69 -7.03
N ALA A 192 6.46 3.34 -8.15
CA ALA A 192 5.83 4.61 -8.49
C ALA A 192 4.32 4.48 -8.72
N GLU A 193 3.86 3.36 -9.28
CA GLU A 193 2.46 3.15 -9.61
C GLU A 193 1.55 3.05 -8.36
N TRP A 194 2.10 2.77 -7.19
CA TRP A 194 1.36 2.84 -5.92
C TRP A 194 0.75 4.21 -5.66
N MET A 195 1.24 5.28 -6.34
CA MET A 195 0.61 6.60 -6.23
C MET A 195 -0.87 6.60 -6.63
N LYS A 196 -1.32 5.64 -7.45
CA LYS A 196 -2.74 5.47 -7.80
C LYS A 196 -3.57 5.04 -6.58
N PHE A 197 -3.04 4.15 -5.74
CA PHE A 197 -3.67 3.80 -4.47
C PHE A 197 -3.79 5.01 -3.54
N TYR A 198 -2.75 5.82 -3.43
CA TYR A 198 -2.83 7.08 -2.69
C TYR A 198 -3.83 8.06 -3.32
N GLY A 199 -3.94 8.09 -4.64
CA GLY A 199 -4.98 8.83 -5.35
C GLY A 199 -6.38 8.46 -4.85
N LEU A 200 -6.69 7.17 -4.76
CA LEU A 200 -7.96 6.66 -4.21
C LEU A 200 -8.15 7.05 -2.75
N LEU A 201 -7.11 6.91 -1.91
CA LEU A 201 -7.18 7.27 -0.49
C LEU A 201 -7.53 8.74 -0.27
N TYR A 202 -7.05 9.63 -1.11
CA TYR A 202 -7.21 11.08 -0.93
C TYR A 202 -8.18 11.74 -1.92
N GLY A 203 -8.88 10.97 -2.79
CA GLY A 203 -9.76 11.50 -3.84
C GLY A 203 -8.99 12.35 -4.84
N LYS A 204 -7.83 11.86 -5.26
CA LYS A 204 -6.86 12.49 -6.14
C LYS A 204 -6.41 11.58 -7.28
N GLU A 205 -7.36 10.79 -7.79
CA GLU A 205 -7.11 9.79 -8.83
C GLU A 205 -6.55 10.44 -10.10
N HIS A 206 -7.15 11.55 -10.52
CA HIS A 206 -6.70 12.27 -11.70
C HIS A 206 -5.28 12.85 -11.54
N GLU A 207 -4.96 13.41 -10.37
CA GLU A 207 -3.63 13.92 -10.08
C GLU A 207 -2.61 12.76 -10.02
N ALA A 208 -2.99 11.60 -9.48
CA ALA A 208 -2.15 10.41 -9.41
C ALA A 208 -1.84 9.85 -10.81
N ASP A 209 -2.87 9.70 -11.66
CA ASP A 209 -2.70 9.22 -13.03
C ASP A 209 -1.83 10.17 -13.86
N SER A 210 -2.07 11.47 -13.75
CA SER A 210 -1.27 12.49 -14.45
C SER A 210 0.19 12.45 -14.00
N LEU A 211 0.43 12.37 -12.70
CA LEU A 211 1.78 12.31 -12.14
C LEU A 211 2.48 11.01 -12.55
N PHE A 212 1.79 9.87 -12.47
CA PHE A 212 2.34 8.59 -12.89
C PHE A 212 2.73 8.59 -14.36
N THR A 213 1.86 9.11 -15.23
CA THR A 213 2.14 9.23 -16.68
C THR A 213 3.43 10.02 -16.96
N ILE A 214 3.65 11.12 -16.24
CA ILE A 214 4.87 11.91 -16.37
C ILE A 214 6.09 11.09 -15.89
N VAL A 215 5.99 10.42 -14.76
CA VAL A 215 7.06 9.57 -14.21
C VAL A 215 7.41 8.45 -15.17
N GLU A 216 6.40 7.75 -15.68
CA GLU A 216 6.56 6.65 -16.63
C GLU A 216 7.26 7.08 -17.91
N GLN A 217 6.77 8.16 -18.54
CA GLN A 217 7.35 8.68 -19.78
C GLN A 217 8.81 9.12 -19.59
N ASN A 218 9.11 9.83 -18.51
CA ASN A 218 10.46 10.27 -18.19
C ASN A 218 11.38 9.08 -17.93
N TYR A 219 10.93 8.10 -17.13
CA TYR A 219 11.70 6.90 -16.83
C TYR A 219 12.03 6.11 -18.09
N LYS A 220 11.05 5.82 -18.93
CA LYS A 220 11.23 5.12 -20.21
C LYS A 220 12.17 5.86 -21.16
N SER A 221 12.03 7.18 -21.24
CA SER A 221 12.91 8.03 -22.06
C SER A 221 14.37 7.95 -21.59
N LEU A 222 14.60 8.09 -20.27
CA LEU A 222 15.94 8.04 -19.69
C LEU A 222 16.57 6.65 -19.82
N SER A 223 15.82 5.58 -19.55
CA SER A 223 16.30 4.21 -19.72
C SER A 223 16.67 3.92 -21.19
N LYS A 224 15.85 4.38 -22.14
CA LYS A 224 16.16 4.29 -23.56
C LYS A 224 17.41 5.07 -23.94
N GLN A 225 17.61 6.28 -23.43
CA GLN A 225 18.82 7.05 -23.67
C GLN A 225 20.05 6.35 -23.07
N ALA A 226 19.92 5.82 -21.86
CA ALA A 226 21.00 5.09 -21.19
C ALA A 226 21.43 3.84 -22.00
N SER A 227 20.46 3.06 -22.52
CA SER A 227 20.74 1.86 -23.31
C SER A 227 21.48 2.13 -24.63
N HIS A 228 21.41 3.35 -25.18
CA HIS A 228 22.15 3.77 -26.38
C HIS A 228 23.53 4.37 -26.04
N SER A 229 23.87 4.49 -24.76
CA SER A 229 25.18 5.00 -24.36
C SER A 229 26.29 4.00 -24.74
N LYS A 230 27.35 4.53 -25.34
CA LYS A 230 28.58 3.75 -25.62
C LYS A 230 29.42 3.52 -24.35
N ILE A 231 29.08 4.21 -23.27
CA ILE A 231 29.84 4.17 -22.01
C ILE A 231 28.99 3.41 -21.00
N THR A 232 29.52 2.29 -20.52
CA THR A 232 28.98 1.54 -19.41
C THR A 232 29.88 1.70 -18.20
N ARG A 233 29.34 2.11 -17.06
CA ARG A 233 30.11 2.25 -15.82
C ARG A 233 29.83 1.09 -14.87
N SER A 234 30.86 0.65 -14.17
CA SER A 234 30.69 -0.29 -13.05
C SER A 234 30.08 0.44 -11.86
N VAL A 235 29.10 -0.21 -11.22
CA VAL A 235 28.39 0.31 -10.05
C VAL A 235 28.78 -0.54 -8.87
N LEU A 236 29.19 0.10 -7.80
CA LEU A 236 29.40 -0.51 -6.49
C LEU A 236 28.64 0.36 -5.47
N PRO A 237 27.44 -0.08 -5.08
CA PRO A 237 26.59 0.70 -4.20
C PRO A 237 26.94 0.50 -2.74
N ASP A 238 26.45 1.41 -1.93
CA ASP A 238 26.46 1.35 -0.49
C ASP A 238 27.84 1.41 0.17
N ARG A 239 27.83 1.31 1.48
CA ARG A 239 29.02 1.30 2.31
C ARG A 239 29.06 0.08 3.22
N LYS A 240 30.24 -0.33 3.56
CA LYS A 240 30.45 -1.33 4.60
C LYS A 240 30.07 -0.74 5.98
N VAL A 241 29.24 -1.46 6.72
CA VAL A 241 28.87 -1.10 8.09
C VAL A 241 29.40 -2.19 9.04
N GLY A 242 30.37 -1.83 9.87
CA GLY A 242 31.07 -2.80 10.70
C GLY A 242 31.82 -3.85 9.86
N ALA A 243 31.55 -5.12 10.07
CA ALA A 243 32.15 -6.23 9.34
C ALA A 243 31.35 -6.65 8.10
N VAL A 244 30.14 -6.12 7.91
CA VAL A 244 29.18 -6.55 6.88
C VAL A 244 28.98 -5.45 5.83
N TRP A 245 28.88 -5.86 4.58
CA TRP A 245 28.52 -5.01 3.47
C TRP A 245 27.16 -5.49 2.89
N TYR A 246 26.12 -4.70 3.07
CA TYR A 246 24.80 -4.98 2.53
C TYR A 246 24.71 -4.44 1.11
N LEU A 247 24.48 -5.34 0.17
CA LEU A 247 24.37 -5.00 -1.26
C LEU A 247 22.97 -5.37 -1.76
N PRO A 248 22.36 -4.56 -2.64
CA PRO A 248 21.09 -4.92 -3.25
C PRO A 248 21.25 -6.14 -4.16
N GLY A 249 20.29 -7.07 -4.15
CA GLY A 249 20.24 -8.16 -5.14
C GLY A 249 20.01 -7.60 -6.55
N GLY A 250 20.47 -8.34 -7.56
CA GLY A 250 20.34 -7.93 -8.96
C GLY A 250 18.91 -7.77 -9.45
N GLU A 251 18.00 -8.58 -8.90
CA GLU A 251 16.55 -8.53 -9.22
C GLU A 251 15.76 -7.61 -8.28
N SER A 252 16.41 -6.97 -7.31
CA SER A 252 15.76 -5.96 -6.48
C SER A 252 15.46 -4.69 -7.29
N SER A 253 14.58 -3.84 -6.77
CA SER A 253 14.26 -2.55 -7.41
C SER A 253 15.51 -1.69 -7.70
N ILE A 254 16.50 -1.75 -6.82
CA ILE A 254 17.77 -1.03 -6.99
C ILE A 254 18.66 -1.73 -8.02
N GLY A 255 18.75 -3.07 -8.01
CA GLY A 255 19.50 -3.82 -9.00
C GLY A 255 18.97 -3.60 -10.41
N LEU A 256 17.65 -3.64 -10.58
CA LEU A 256 17.00 -3.34 -11.86
C LEU A 256 17.20 -1.88 -12.29
N LEU A 257 17.20 -0.94 -11.35
CA LEU A 257 17.50 0.47 -11.65
C LEU A 257 18.91 0.65 -12.23
N TYR A 258 19.91 -0.08 -11.69
CA TYR A 258 21.27 -0.06 -12.27
C TYR A 258 21.29 -0.62 -13.70
N LYS A 259 20.56 -1.69 -13.95
CA LYS A 259 20.41 -2.28 -15.28
C LYS A 259 19.76 -1.28 -16.25
N ASP A 260 18.66 -0.64 -15.85
CA ASP A 260 17.96 0.33 -16.68
C ASP A 260 18.76 1.60 -16.94
N ALA A 261 19.68 1.94 -16.03
CA ALA A 261 20.66 3.01 -16.21
C ALA A 261 21.90 2.58 -17.01
N HIS A 262 21.90 1.39 -17.63
CA HIS A 262 23.02 0.83 -18.39
C HIS A 262 24.32 0.67 -17.54
N GLY A 263 24.18 0.46 -16.25
CA GLY A 263 25.29 0.21 -15.32
C GLY A 263 25.68 -1.27 -15.29
N ARG A 264 26.97 -1.56 -15.08
CA ARG A 264 27.46 -2.92 -14.78
C ARG A 264 27.49 -3.10 -13.27
N TYR A 265 26.60 -3.94 -12.77
CA TYR A 265 26.55 -4.30 -11.37
C TYR A 265 27.05 -5.73 -11.17
N ALA A 266 28.05 -5.92 -10.28
CA ALA A 266 28.72 -7.21 -10.10
C ALA A 266 27.81 -8.31 -9.56
N TYR A 267 26.71 -7.95 -8.91
CA TYR A 267 25.74 -8.86 -8.30
C TYR A 267 24.39 -8.80 -9.02
N SER A 268 24.42 -8.64 -10.35
CA SER A 268 23.22 -8.58 -11.21
C SER A 268 22.55 -9.93 -11.46
N ASN A 269 23.19 -11.02 -11.06
CA ASN A 269 22.69 -12.41 -11.20
C ASN A 269 22.28 -12.96 -9.84
#